data_208a9996e82b19c969c1102a86f34e2b
#
_entry.id   208a9996e82b19c969c1102a86f34e2b
#
_cell.length_a   1.000
_cell.length_b   1.000
_cell.length_c   1.000
_cell.angle_alpha   90.00
_cell.angle_beta   90.00
_cell.angle_gamma   90.00
#
_symmetry.space_group_name_H-M   'P 1'
#
loop_
_entity.id
_entity.type
_entity.pdbx_description
1 polymer ?
#
loop_
_entity_poly.entity_id
_entity_poly.type
_entity_poly.pdbx_seq_one_letter_code
_entity_poly.pdbx_strand_id
1 'polypeptide(L)'
;ITVSLTGCKPPPSGEAAGIRYPILFIQLQQMELPVQLAMPVEKIKPRQIQDTWGTARSGGRKHEGIDIFAKRGTPVLSATQGIVVRVGIDDLGGKVVWIVGPNLSRHYYAHLNDYADQIQEGDWVEAGEVIGYVGNTGNAKNTPPHLHYGIYVEGQGAINPYPYLVPDS
;
A
#
# COMPACT_ATOMS: atom_id res chain seq x y z
N ILE A 1 -11.01 30.14 8.75
CA ILE A 1 -9.72 29.94 9.43
C ILE A 1 -9.27 28.54 9.10
N THR A 2 -8.42 28.41 8.09
CA THR A 2 -7.84 27.14 7.63
C THR A 2 -6.71 26.77 8.59
N VAL A 3 -6.92 25.78 9.43
CA VAL A 3 -5.85 25.20 10.25
C VAL A 3 -5.09 24.22 9.39
N SER A 4 -3.92 24.63 8.91
CA SER A 4 -2.95 23.75 8.28
C SER A 4 -2.35 22.86 9.36
N LEU A 5 -2.73 21.57 9.36
CA LEU A 5 -2.05 20.56 10.17
C LEU A 5 -0.74 20.20 9.47
N THR A 6 0.31 20.97 9.75
CA THR A 6 1.68 20.58 9.43
C THR A 6 2.00 19.29 10.19
N GLY A 7 2.31 18.24 9.44
CA GLY A 7 2.60 16.92 9.96
C GLY A 7 3.74 16.93 10.98
N CYS A 8 3.41 16.66 12.23
CA CYS A 8 4.39 16.22 13.22
C CYS A 8 4.69 14.75 12.98
N LYS A 9 5.86 14.44 12.43
CA LYS A 9 6.41 13.09 12.43
C LYS A 9 6.50 12.63 13.90
N PRO A 10 5.88 11.51 14.29
CA PRO A 10 6.04 11.01 15.64
C PRO A 10 7.53 10.65 15.88
N PRO A 11 8.06 10.82 17.10
CA PRO A 11 9.44 10.46 17.43
C PRO A 11 9.65 8.94 17.25
N PRO A 12 10.89 8.51 16.96
CA PRO A 12 11.22 7.11 16.72
C PRO A 12 10.82 6.21 17.89
N SER A 13 10.38 5.03 17.54
CA SER A 13 9.90 3.95 18.42
C SER A 13 10.83 3.68 19.61
N GLY A 14 10.30 3.78 20.81
CA GLY A 14 11.04 3.40 22.01
C GLY A 14 10.21 3.23 23.27
N GLU A 15 9.08 3.89 23.42
CA GLU A 15 8.22 3.73 24.61
C GLU A 15 6.80 4.20 24.30
N ALA A 16 5.80 3.34 24.51
CA ALA A 16 4.36 3.56 24.39
C ALA A 16 3.66 3.13 23.10
N ALA A 17 4.16 2.13 22.37
CA ALA A 17 3.46 1.56 21.21
C ALA A 17 2.02 1.14 21.55
N GLY A 18 1.76 0.60 22.73
CA GLY A 18 0.43 0.12 23.12
C GLY A 18 -0.66 1.20 23.30
N ILE A 19 -0.29 2.46 23.57
CA ILE A 19 -1.25 3.55 23.80
C ILE A 19 -1.48 4.40 22.53
N ARG A 20 -0.52 4.45 21.63
CA ARG A 20 -0.59 5.25 20.40
C ARG A 20 -1.52 4.67 19.34
N TYR A 21 -1.56 3.38 19.20
CA TYR A 21 -2.34 2.69 18.20
C TYR A 21 -3.83 3.05 18.20
N PRO A 22 -4.55 3.00 19.32
CA PRO A 22 -5.97 3.32 19.32
C PRO A 22 -6.26 4.74 18.84
N ILE A 23 -5.43 5.71 19.23
CA ILE A 23 -5.62 7.11 18.84
C ILE A 23 -5.38 7.31 17.33
N LEU A 24 -4.33 6.70 16.79
CA LEU A 24 -4.01 6.78 15.36
C LEU A 24 -5.11 6.10 14.51
N PHE A 25 -5.65 4.97 14.94
CA PHE A 25 -6.77 4.32 14.26
C PHE A 25 -8.04 5.17 14.29
N ILE A 26 -8.34 5.83 15.43
CA ILE A 26 -9.47 6.76 15.53
C ILE A 26 -9.28 7.95 14.57
N GLN A 27 -8.06 8.48 14.48
CA GLN A 27 -7.75 9.56 13.53
C GLN A 27 -7.95 9.10 12.09
N LEU A 28 -7.42 7.94 11.70
CA LEU A 28 -7.59 7.38 10.36
C LEU A 28 -9.06 7.09 10.04
N GLN A 29 -9.84 6.63 11.02
CA GLN A 29 -11.27 6.37 10.84
C GLN A 29 -12.07 7.64 10.52
N GLN A 30 -11.65 8.79 11.05
CA GLN A 30 -12.29 10.09 10.82
C GLN A 30 -11.87 10.76 9.50
N MET A 31 -10.85 10.22 8.84
CA MET A 31 -10.36 10.74 7.56
C MET A 31 -11.14 10.09 6.41
N GLU A 32 -11.42 10.85 5.37
CA GLU A 32 -11.94 10.30 4.11
C GLU A 32 -10.82 9.65 3.30
N LEU A 33 -11.14 8.58 2.58
CA LEU A 33 -10.21 8.02 1.59
C LEU A 33 -10.00 9.06 0.49
N PRO A 34 -8.75 9.50 0.24
CA PRO A 34 -8.48 10.50 -0.79
C PRO A 34 -8.92 10.00 -2.17
N VAL A 35 -9.45 10.90 -2.99
CA VAL A 35 -9.82 10.60 -4.39
C VAL A 35 -8.60 10.33 -5.28
N GLN A 36 -7.43 10.76 -4.84
CA GLN A 36 -6.15 10.52 -5.50
C GLN A 36 -5.12 10.05 -4.48
N LEU A 37 -4.45 8.96 -4.80
CA LEU A 37 -3.38 8.37 -4.01
C LEU A 37 -2.02 8.60 -4.67
N ALA A 38 -0.95 8.50 -3.87
CA ALA A 38 0.40 8.55 -4.40
C ALA A 38 0.71 7.27 -5.22
N MET A 39 1.49 7.41 -6.28
CA MET A 39 1.97 6.27 -7.07
C MET A 39 2.80 5.34 -6.19
N PRO A 40 2.43 4.06 -6.05
CA PRO A 40 3.10 3.15 -5.11
C PRO A 40 4.41 2.55 -5.64
N VAL A 41 4.88 2.97 -6.81
CA VAL A 41 6.18 2.56 -7.36
C VAL A 41 6.94 3.79 -7.84
N GLU A 42 8.18 3.90 -7.39
CA GLU A 42 9.04 5.06 -7.69
C GLU A 42 9.21 5.26 -9.20
N LYS A 43 9.13 6.52 -9.64
CA LYS A 43 9.32 6.95 -11.04
C LYS A 43 8.35 6.36 -12.08
N ILE A 44 7.34 5.63 -11.65
CA ILE A 44 6.25 5.20 -12.55
C ILE A 44 5.23 6.36 -12.67
N LYS A 45 4.86 6.66 -13.89
CA LYS A 45 3.84 7.69 -14.20
C LYS A 45 2.48 7.06 -14.46
N PRO A 46 1.36 7.74 -14.20
CA PRO A 46 0.01 7.20 -14.45
C PRO A 46 -0.18 6.57 -15.83
N ARG A 47 0.35 7.19 -16.89
CA ARG A 47 0.26 6.67 -18.26
C ARG A 47 0.99 5.33 -18.51
N GLN A 48 1.79 4.87 -17.56
CA GLN A 48 2.56 3.62 -17.68
C GLN A 48 1.87 2.43 -17.02
N ILE A 49 0.80 2.66 -16.27
CA ILE A 49 0.03 1.58 -15.64
C ILE A 49 -1.21 1.26 -16.47
N GLN A 50 -1.62 0.00 -16.39
CA GLN A 50 -2.81 -0.52 -17.04
C GLN A 50 -3.83 -0.93 -15.99
N ASP A 51 -5.10 -0.77 -16.30
CA ASP A 51 -6.16 -1.31 -15.46
C ASP A 51 -6.25 -2.83 -15.64
N THR A 52 -5.64 -3.55 -14.70
CA THR A 52 -5.68 -5.00 -14.65
C THR A 52 -6.70 -5.54 -13.64
N TRP A 53 -7.55 -4.64 -13.08
CA TRP A 53 -8.60 -5.01 -12.15
C TRP A 53 -9.59 -6.01 -12.76
N GLY A 54 -9.98 -7.01 -11.97
CA GLY A 54 -11.00 -7.97 -12.38
C GLY A 54 -10.57 -8.98 -13.44
N THR A 55 -9.33 -8.91 -13.95
CA THR A 55 -8.83 -9.90 -14.90
C THR A 55 -8.79 -11.30 -14.28
N ALA A 56 -8.98 -12.34 -15.12
CA ALA A 56 -8.98 -13.71 -14.67
C ALA A 56 -7.63 -14.13 -14.08
N ARG A 57 -7.67 -14.86 -12.97
CA ARG A 57 -6.51 -15.45 -12.29
C ARG A 57 -6.69 -16.97 -12.16
N SER A 58 -5.62 -17.68 -11.83
CA SER A 58 -5.65 -19.12 -11.61
C SER A 58 -6.68 -19.51 -10.53
N GLY A 59 -7.32 -20.68 -10.69
CA GLY A 59 -8.32 -21.18 -9.75
C GLY A 59 -9.66 -20.43 -9.78
N GLY A 60 -10.01 -19.76 -10.90
CA GLY A 60 -11.27 -19.06 -11.06
C GLY A 60 -11.40 -17.74 -10.29
N ARG A 61 -10.30 -17.25 -9.69
CA ARG A 61 -10.27 -15.98 -8.98
C ARG A 61 -10.27 -14.80 -9.96
N LYS A 62 -10.75 -13.68 -9.51
CA LYS A 62 -10.56 -12.38 -10.17
C LYS A 62 -9.42 -11.61 -9.52
N HIS A 63 -8.79 -10.75 -10.29
CA HIS A 63 -7.72 -9.89 -9.81
C HIS A 63 -8.29 -8.77 -8.93
N GLU A 64 -7.99 -8.81 -7.64
CA GLU A 64 -8.44 -7.83 -6.64
C GLU A 64 -7.34 -6.78 -6.37
N GLY A 65 -6.89 -6.14 -7.44
CA GLY A 65 -5.83 -5.14 -7.40
C GLY A 65 -5.38 -4.77 -8.80
N ILE A 66 -4.26 -4.09 -8.88
CA ILE A 66 -3.57 -3.81 -10.14
C ILE A 66 -2.12 -4.26 -10.05
N ASP A 67 -1.55 -4.64 -11.20
CA ASP A 67 -0.14 -5.02 -11.32
C ASP A 67 0.63 -3.86 -11.96
N ILE A 68 1.63 -3.36 -11.25
CA ILE A 68 2.49 -2.26 -11.69
C ILE A 68 3.87 -2.81 -11.97
N PHE A 69 4.21 -2.95 -13.26
CA PHE A 69 5.48 -3.52 -13.69
C PHE A 69 6.62 -2.52 -13.52
N ALA A 70 7.71 -2.98 -12.92
CA ALA A 70 8.94 -2.23 -12.74
C ALA A 70 10.12 -3.19 -12.56
N LYS A 71 11.32 -2.68 -12.70
CA LYS A 71 12.53 -3.49 -12.47
C LYS A 71 12.58 -4.00 -11.02
N ARG A 72 13.10 -5.22 -10.84
CA ARG A 72 13.39 -5.75 -9.50
C ARG A 72 14.24 -4.74 -8.71
N GLY A 73 13.88 -4.51 -7.45
CA GLY A 73 14.57 -3.58 -6.57
C GLY A 73 14.15 -2.12 -6.71
N THR A 74 13.22 -1.79 -7.63
CA THR A 74 12.62 -0.45 -7.66
C THR A 74 11.88 -0.18 -6.34
N PRO A 75 12.07 0.99 -5.68
CA PRO A 75 11.37 1.31 -4.45
C PRO A 75 9.85 1.24 -4.59
N VAL A 76 9.22 0.57 -3.64
CA VAL A 76 7.77 0.56 -3.41
C VAL A 76 7.47 1.59 -2.34
N LEU A 77 6.53 2.47 -2.65
CA LEU A 77 6.17 3.62 -1.83
C LEU A 77 4.78 3.41 -1.22
N SER A 78 4.58 3.89 0.00
CA SER A 78 3.23 3.95 0.54
C SER A 78 2.35 4.88 -0.31
N ALA A 79 1.20 4.39 -0.77
CA ALA A 79 0.27 5.19 -1.56
C ALA A 79 -0.48 6.24 -0.72
N THR A 80 -0.47 6.09 0.60
CA THR A 80 -1.17 6.93 1.55
C THR A 80 -0.41 6.99 2.88
N GLN A 81 -0.75 7.96 3.70
CA GLN A 81 -0.35 7.92 5.12
C GLN A 81 -1.08 6.78 5.84
N GLY A 82 -0.47 6.23 6.87
CA GLY A 82 -1.13 5.19 7.65
C GLY A 82 -0.20 4.42 8.60
N ILE A 83 -0.75 3.35 9.15
CA ILE A 83 -0.06 2.47 10.09
C ILE A 83 0.27 1.16 9.39
N VAL A 84 1.53 0.74 9.46
CA VAL A 84 1.96 -0.59 9.04
C VAL A 84 1.37 -1.62 10.01
N VAL A 85 0.47 -2.47 9.51
CA VAL A 85 -0.20 -3.48 10.32
C VAL A 85 0.33 -4.89 10.09
N ARG A 86 1.06 -5.11 9.00
CA ARG A 86 1.74 -6.38 8.74
C ARG A 86 2.97 -6.20 7.86
N VAL A 87 4.05 -6.80 8.26
CA VAL A 87 5.25 -7.06 7.45
C VAL A 87 5.51 -8.56 7.51
N GLY A 88 5.39 -9.27 6.40
CA GLY A 88 5.47 -10.73 6.45
C GLY A 88 5.36 -11.41 5.10
N ILE A 89 5.11 -12.71 5.14
CA ILE A 89 5.00 -13.57 3.96
C ILE A 89 3.61 -14.20 3.94
N ASP A 90 2.98 -14.25 2.77
CA ASP A 90 1.80 -15.09 2.52
C ASP A 90 1.98 -15.94 1.25
N ASP A 91 1.11 -16.94 1.09
CA ASP A 91 1.25 -17.96 0.03
C ASP A 91 1.11 -17.37 -1.39
N LEU A 92 0.22 -16.41 -1.55
CA LEU A 92 -0.06 -15.79 -2.86
C LEU A 92 0.86 -14.59 -3.12
N GLY A 93 0.93 -13.69 -2.18
CA GLY A 93 1.65 -12.42 -2.33
C GLY A 93 3.17 -12.54 -2.14
N GLY A 94 3.65 -13.64 -1.56
CA GLY A 94 5.05 -13.75 -1.15
C GLY A 94 5.38 -12.76 -0.05
N LYS A 95 6.44 -11.98 -0.18
CA LYS A 95 6.74 -10.89 0.75
C LYS A 95 5.73 -9.75 0.57
N VAL A 96 5.07 -9.37 1.67
CA VAL A 96 3.97 -8.40 1.65
C VAL A 96 4.09 -7.37 2.76
N VAL A 97 3.53 -6.19 2.52
CA VAL A 97 3.27 -5.16 3.51
C VAL A 97 1.80 -4.78 3.45
N TRP A 98 1.18 -4.64 4.62
CA TRP A 98 -0.17 -4.10 4.77
C TRP A 98 -0.14 -2.81 5.55
N ILE A 99 -0.86 -1.81 5.05
CA ILE A 99 -1.00 -0.49 5.69
C ILE A 99 -2.48 -0.19 5.87
N VAL A 100 -2.86 0.31 7.04
CA VAL A 100 -4.18 0.88 7.29
C VAL A 100 -4.08 2.39 7.14
N GLY A 101 -4.82 2.92 6.19
CA GLY A 101 -4.87 4.33 5.83
C GLY A 101 -6.20 5.01 6.21
N PRO A 102 -6.48 6.19 5.62
CA PRO A 102 -7.71 6.93 5.83
C PRO A 102 -8.97 6.10 5.62
N ASN A 103 -10.01 6.38 6.39
CA ASN A 103 -11.26 5.61 6.45
C ASN A 103 -11.04 4.12 6.78
N LEU A 104 -9.98 3.80 7.52
CA LEU A 104 -9.53 2.44 7.83
C LEU A 104 -9.37 1.56 6.58
N SER A 105 -9.14 2.18 5.42
CA SER A 105 -8.83 1.46 4.19
C SER A 105 -7.55 0.65 4.36
N ARG A 106 -7.54 -0.58 3.87
CA ARG A 106 -6.37 -1.46 3.93
C ARG A 106 -5.70 -1.51 2.58
N HIS A 107 -4.42 -1.19 2.57
CA HIS A 107 -3.57 -1.15 1.37
C HIS A 107 -2.62 -2.33 1.39
N TYR A 108 -2.66 -3.14 0.34
CA TYR A 108 -1.89 -4.37 0.18
C TYR A 108 -0.80 -4.19 -0.87
N TYR A 109 0.43 -4.45 -0.47
CA TYR A 109 1.61 -4.39 -1.32
C TYR A 109 2.27 -5.76 -1.35
N ALA A 110 2.26 -6.43 -2.51
CA ALA A 110 2.70 -7.82 -2.63
C ALA A 110 3.78 -8.03 -3.69
N HIS A 111 4.33 -9.24 -3.71
CA HIS A 111 5.42 -9.72 -4.56
C HIS A 111 6.73 -8.99 -4.33
N LEU A 112 6.93 -8.42 -3.13
CA LEU A 112 8.13 -7.66 -2.80
C LEU A 112 9.37 -8.54 -2.89
N ASN A 113 10.49 -7.97 -3.35
CA ASN A 113 11.80 -8.59 -3.29
C ASN A 113 12.36 -8.51 -1.88
N ASP A 114 12.21 -7.34 -1.26
CA ASP A 114 12.62 -7.08 0.12
C ASP A 114 11.78 -5.97 0.74
N TYR A 115 11.86 -5.84 2.06
CA TYR A 115 11.24 -4.76 2.82
C TYR A 115 12.19 -3.57 2.91
N ALA A 116 11.65 -2.37 3.18
CA ALA A 116 12.49 -1.22 3.55
C ALA A 116 13.24 -1.50 4.86
N ASP A 117 14.42 -0.90 4.99
CA ASP A 117 15.21 -1.04 6.21
C ASP A 117 14.42 -0.57 7.43
N GLN A 118 14.44 -1.40 8.48
CA GLN A 118 13.81 -1.13 9.78
C GLN A 118 12.29 -0.98 9.77
N ILE A 119 11.60 -1.21 8.64
CA ILE A 119 10.13 -1.21 8.63
C ILE A 119 9.59 -2.32 9.52
N GLN A 120 8.65 -1.98 10.38
CA GLN A 120 8.00 -2.94 11.29
C GLN A 120 6.53 -2.60 11.50
N GLU A 121 5.80 -3.60 11.98
CA GLU A 121 4.42 -3.41 12.38
C GLU A 121 4.33 -2.36 13.49
N GLY A 122 3.43 -1.41 13.30
CA GLY A 122 3.26 -0.28 14.18
C GLY A 122 3.87 1.02 13.70
N ASP A 123 4.70 0.99 12.72
CA ASP A 123 5.25 2.21 12.16
C ASP A 123 4.16 3.05 11.50
N TRP A 124 4.24 4.37 11.70
CA TRP A 124 3.53 5.32 10.90
C TRP A 124 4.35 5.62 9.64
N VAL A 125 3.70 5.60 8.50
CA VAL A 125 4.30 5.98 7.22
C VAL A 125 3.51 7.10 6.58
N GLU A 126 4.23 7.96 5.85
CA GLU A 126 3.63 9.00 5.01
C GLU A 126 3.46 8.52 3.57
N ALA A 127 2.55 9.16 2.83
CA ALA A 127 2.45 8.93 1.39
C ALA A 127 3.80 9.22 0.70
N GLY A 128 4.26 8.31 -0.15
CA GLY A 128 5.55 8.40 -0.82
C GLY A 128 6.75 7.87 -0.03
N GLU A 129 6.57 7.41 1.20
CA GLU A 129 7.63 6.79 1.99
C GLU A 129 7.94 5.38 1.48
N VAL A 130 9.23 5.02 1.41
CA VAL A 130 9.66 3.69 0.94
C VAL A 130 9.28 2.63 1.98
N ILE A 131 8.57 1.59 1.53
CA ILE A 131 8.12 0.48 2.38
C ILE A 131 8.69 -0.87 1.95
N GLY A 132 9.29 -0.95 0.78
CA GLY A 132 9.89 -2.16 0.24
C GLY A 132 10.39 -1.96 -1.18
N TYR A 133 10.63 -3.06 -1.87
CA TYR A 133 11.21 -3.07 -3.21
C TYR A 133 10.50 -4.08 -4.11
N VAL A 134 10.28 -3.70 -5.36
CA VAL A 134 9.62 -4.54 -6.36
C VAL A 134 10.36 -5.87 -6.55
N GLY A 135 9.61 -6.95 -6.59
CA GLY A 135 10.09 -8.30 -6.85
C GLY A 135 9.09 -9.13 -7.64
N ASN A 136 9.14 -10.43 -7.43
CA ASN A 136 8.20 -11.41 -7.97
C ASN A 136 8.04 -12.62 -7.04
N THR A 137 8.06 -12.40 -5.74
CA THR A 137 7.87 -13.46 -4.73
C THR A 137 6.43 -13.97 -4.73
N GLY A 138 6.18 -15.07 -4.03
CA GLY A 138 4.89 -15.73 -4.00
C GLY A 138 4.54 -16.39 -5.34
N ASN A 139 3.29 -16.27 -5.76
CA ASN A 139 2.81 -16.87 -7.01
C ASN A 139 3.27 -16.12 -8.28
N ALA A 140 3.94 -14.99 -8.14
CA ALA A 140 4.50 -14.20 -9.24
C ALA A 140 5.90 -14.66 -9.70
N LYS A 141 6.49 -15.67 -9.09
CA LYS A 141 7.88 -16.11 -9.35
C LYS A 141 8.22 -16.42 -10.82
N ASN A 142 7.23 -16.75 -11.62
CA ASN A 142 7.39 -17.04 -13.06
C ASN A 142 6.90 -15.88 -13.95
N THR A 143 6.66 -14.71 -13.39
CA THR A 143 6.25 -13.50 -14.12
C THR A 143 7.35 -12.43 -14.08
N PRO A 144 7.34 -11.45 -14.98
CA PRO A 144 8.18 -10.26 -14.82
C PRO A 144 7.95 -9.59 -13.47
N PRO A 145 8.97 -8.95 -12.87
CA PRO A 145 8.81 -8.25 -11.61
C PRO A 145 7.74 -7.17 -11.68
N HIS A 146 6.89 -7.12 -10.67
CA HIS A 146 5.83 -6.14 -10.54
C HIS A 146 5.40 -5.99 -9.09
N LEU A 147 4.82 -4.86 -8.75
CA LEU A 147 4.04 -4.68 -7.53
C LEU A 147 2.60 -5.10 -7.82
N HIS A 148 2.04 -6.02 -7.04
CA HIS A 148 0.59 -6.14 -6.92
C HIS A 148 0.12 -5.20 -5.82
N TYR A 149 -0.77 -4.27 -6.17
CA TYR A 149 -1.34 -3.28 -5.26
C TYR A 149 -2.85 -3.43 -5.16
N GLY A 150 -3.37 -3.63 -3.96
CA GLY A 150 -4.80 -3.77 -3.67
C GLY A 150 -5.28 -2.78 -2.61
N ILE A 151 -6.55 -2.39 -2.69
CA ILE A 151 -7.23 -1.56 -1.69
C ILE A 151 -8.50 -2.29 -1.24
N TYR A 152 -8.69 -2.37 0.08
CA TYR A 152 -9.85 -3.00 0.69
C TYR A 152 -10.53 -2.00 1.63
N VAL A 153 -11.83 -1.82 1.45
CA VAL A 153 -12.64 -0.90 2.25
C VAL A 153 -13.68 -1.71 3.01
N GLU A 154 -13.87 -1.39 4.29
CA GLU A 154 -14.85 -2.07 5.12
C GLU A 154 -16.27 -1.96 4.52
N GLY A 155 -16.98 -3.07 4.49
CA GLY A 155 -18.33 -3.15 3.90
C GLY A 155 -18.37 -3.21 2.37
N GLN A 156 -17.26 -2.93 1.66
CA GLN A 156 -17.18 -3.01 0.20
C GLN A 156 -16.26 -4.14 -0.28
N GLY A 157 -15.29 -4.55 0.54
CA GLY A 157 -14.24 -5.49 0.15
C GLY A 157 -13.18 -4.82 -0.72
N ALA A 158 -12.62 -5.56 -1.67
CA ALA A 158 -11.65 -5.04 -2.63
C ALA A 158 -12.29 -4.02 -3.57
N ILE A 159 -11.61 -2.90 -3.80
CA ILE A 159 -12.01 -1.86 -4.77
C ILE A 159 -10.90 -1.67 -5.80
N ASN A 160 -11.27 -1.19 -7.01
CA ASN A 160 -10.29 -0.95 -8.07
C ASN A 160 -9.34 0.20 -7.70
N PRO A 161 -8.01 -0.05 -7.57
CA PRO A 161 -7.05 1.01 -7.26
C PRO A 161 -6.78 1.96 -8.43
N TYR A 162 -7.06 1.53 -9.67
CA TYR A 162 -6.65 2.25 -10.87
C TYR A 162 -7.16 3.71 -10.92
N PRO A 163 -8.46 4.01 -10.65
CA PRO A 163 -8.96 5.39 -10.67
C PRO A 163 -8.29 6.32 -9.65
N TYR A 164 -7.79 5.76 -8.54
CA TYR A 164 -7.08 6.52 -7.50
C TYR A 164 -5.65 6.89 -7.88
N LEU A 165 -5.05 6.17 -8.85
CA LEU A 165 -3.66 6.39 -9.30
C LEU A 165 -3.60 7.08 -10.65
N VAL A 166 -4.65 6.97 -11.46
CA VAL A 166 -4.77 7.57 -12.79
C VAL A 166 -6.00 8.47 -12.76
N PRO A 167 -5.84 9.75 -12.39
CA PRO A 167 -6.96 10.68 -12.42
C PRO A 167 -7.47 10.84 -13.85
N ASP A 168 -8.79 10.95 -14.00
CA ASP A 168 -9.43 11.30 -15.26
C ASP A 168 -8.84 12.64 -15.76
N SER A 169 -8.39 12.66 -17.01
CA SER A 169 -7.82 13.83 -17.69
C SER A 169 -8.91 14.79 -18.16
#